data_ea102b8125b8d7aa2d9d1fdbe7bc65f1
#
_entry.id   ea102b8125b8d7aa2d9d1fdbe7bc65f1
#
_cell.length_a   1.000
_cell.length_b   1.000
_cell.length_c   1.000
_cell.angle_alpha   90.00
_cell.angle_beta   90.00
_cell.angle_gamma   90.00
#
_symmetry.space_group_name_H-M   'P 1'
#
loop_
_entity.id
_entity.type
_entity.pdbx_description
1 polymer ?
#
loop_
_entity_poly.entity_id
_entity_poly.type
_entity_poly.pdbx_seq_one_letter_code
_entity_poly.pdbx_strand_id
1 'polypeptide(L)'
;MNNTMQNQNQNAGMLTAKNLTILEDQMSKEALNCKKMNLYAEYCNDQQLKGVCQKASQMHQKHFDTLYNYLNSHNKPMQMQ
;
A
#
# COMPACT_ATOMS: atom_id res chain seq x y z
N MET A 1 17.00 13.37 14.61
CA MET A 1 17.00 13.06 14.07
C MET A 1 16.94 13.05 13.31
N ASN A 2 17.34 13.12 13.37
CA ASN A 2 17.45 12.87 12.55
C ASN A 2 17.40 12.67 11.94
N ASN A 3 17.86 12.70 12.04
CA ASN A 3 18.10 12.28 11.30
C ASN A 3 18.08 12.03 10.67
N THR A 4 18.41 12.16 10.86
CA THR A 4 18.59 11.70 10.15
C THR A 4 18.51 11.67 9.35
N MET A 5 18.84 11.75 9.58
CA MET A 5 18.91 11.53 8.87
C MET A 5 18.93 11.34 8.05
N GLN A 6 19.25 11.32 8.17
CA GLN A 6 19.42 10.96 7.46
C GLN A 6 19.45 10.57 6.57
N ASN A 7 19.74 10.51 6.80
CA ASN A 7 19.88 10.07 5.93
C ASN A 7 19.53 9.94 5.06
N GLN A 8 19.51 9.79 5.35
CA GLN A 8 19.21 9.72 4.54
C GLN A 8 19.18 10.09 3.48
N ASN A 9 19.24 10.46 3.12
CA ASN A 9 19.27 11.09 2.09
C ASN A 9 20.08 10.84 0.98
N GLN A 10 21.01 10.59 1.08
CA GLN A 10 21.94 10.24 0.10
C GLN A 10 21.45 9.17 -0.84
N ASN A 11 20.61 8.30 -0.42
CA ASN A 11 19.94 7.32 -1.28
C ASN A 11 18.54 7.77 -1.59
N ALA A 12 18.43 8.93 -2.21
CA ALA A 12 17.14 9.58 -2.39
C ALA A 12 16.13 8.71 -3.14
N GLY A 13 16.61 7.83 -4.06
CA GLY A 13 15.71 6.98 -4.81
C GLY A 13 15.49 5.59 -4.21
N MET A 14 16.13 5.31 -3.07
CA MET A 14 16.11 3.96 -2.50
C MET A 14 15.46 3.97 -1.13
N LEU A 15 14.73 2.91 -0.86
CA LEU A 15 14.16 2.70 0.47
C LEU A 15 15.16 1.99 1.37
N THR A 16 15.17 2.34 2.64
CA THR A 16 15.91 1.56 3.62
C THR A 16 15.22 0.22 3.81
N ALA A 17 15.93 -0.76 4.33
CA ALA A 17 15.34 -2.07 4.59
C ALA A 17 14.15 -1.96 5.55
N LYS A 18 14.27 -1.08 6.55
CA LYS A 18 13.18 -0.87 7.50
C LYS A 18 11.95 -0.28 6.83
N ASN A 19 12.14 0.74 6.01
CA ASN A 19 11.02 1.37 5.32
C ASN A 19 10.38 0.43 4.31
N LEU A 20 11.18 -0.38 3.64
CA LEU A 20 10.66 -1.38 2.71
C LEU A 20 9.78 -2.39 3.45
N THR A 21 10.23 -2.85 4.63
CA THR A 21 9.44 -3.78 5.42
C THR A 21 8.09 -3.18 5.84
N ILE A 22 8.11 -1.92 6.28
CA ILE A 22 6.88 -1.21 6.65
C ILE A 22 5.94 -1.11 5.45
N LEU A 23 6.49 -0.73 4.30
CA LEU A 23 5.71 -0.58 3.08
C LEU A 23 5.07 -1.90 2.65
N GLU A 24 5.86 -2.97 2.65
CA GLU A 24 5.35 -4.29 2.28
C GLU A 24 4.26 -4.78 3.23
N ASP A 25 4.43 -4.52 4.53
CA ASP A 25 3.42 -4.89 5.51
C ASP A 25 2.11 -4.16 5.24
N GLN A 26 2.18 -2.86 4.98
CA GLN A 26 0.99 -2.07 4.67
C GLN A 26 0.33 -2.54 3.37
N MET A 27 1.12 -2.84 2.35
CA MET A 27 0.58 -3.35 1.09
C MET A 27 -0.17 -4.66 1.30
N SER A 28 0.39 -5.56 2.10
CA SER A 28 -0.26 -6.83 2.40
C SER A 28 -1.59 -6.62 3.10
N LYS A 29 -1.65 -5.68 4.03
CA LYS A 29 -2.89 -5.37 4.75
C LYS A 29 -3.94 -4.79 3.82
N GLU A 30 -3.56 -3.89 2.93
CA GLU A 30 -4.51 -3.31 1.99
C GLU A 30 -5.05 -4.36 1.03
N ALA A 31 -4.19 -5.24 0.52
CA ALA A 31 -4.61 -6.31 -0.37
C ALA A 31 -5.58 -7.25 0.32
N LEU A 32 -5.29 -7.62 1.57
CA LEU A 32 -6.16 -8.49 2.35
C LEU A 32 -7.51 -7.83 2.61
N ASN A 33 -7.51 -6.58 3.01
CA ASN A 33 -8.74 -5.85 3.29
C ASN A 33 -9.59 -5.68 2.03
N CYS A 34 -8.96 -5.43 0.90
CA CYS A 34 -9.67 -5.36 -0.37
C CYS A 34 -10.40 -6.66 -0.66
N LYS A 35 -9.70 -7.78 -0.49
CA LYS A 35 -10.27 -9.11 -0.74
C LYS A 35 -11.40 -9.41 0.23
N LYS A 36 -11.23 -9.09 1.51
CA LYS A 36 -12.28 -9.29 2.51
C LYS A 36 -13.52 -8.51 2.20
N MET A 37 -13.38 -7.24 1.82
CA MET A 37 -14.52 -6.40 1.54
C MET A 37 -15.28 -6.88 0.31
N ASN A 38 -14.58 -7.37 -0.70
CA ASN A 38 -15.23 -7.98 -1.86
C ASN A 38 -16.03 -9.22 -1.45
N LEU A 39 -15.46 -10.04 -0.60
CA LEU A 39 -16.12 -11.25 -0.14
C LEU A 39 -17.36 -10.93 0.69
N TYR A 40 -17.25 -9.97 1.60
CA TYR A 40 -18.38 -9.54 2.42
C TYR A 40 -19.49 -8.97 1.55
N ALA A 41 -19.14 -8.22 0.51
CA ALA A 41 -20.13 -7.69 -0.41
C ALA A 41 -20.93 -8.81 -1.08
N GLU A 42 -20.26 -9.92 -1.42
CA GLU A 42 -20.95 -11.07 -2.03
C GLU A 42 -21.93 -11.74 -1.08
N TYR A 43 -21.61 -11.73 0.22
CA TYR A 43 -22.45 -12.40 1.21
C TYR A 43 -23.54 -11.50 1.79
N CYS A 44 -23.49 -10.20 1.54
CA CYS A 44 -24.46 -9.27 2.09
C CYS A 44 -25.80 -9.40 1.38
N ASN A 45 -26.87 -9.48 2.16
CA ASN A 45 -28.23 -9.39 1.65
C ASN A 45 -28.75 -7.95 1.67
N ASP A 46 -28.21 -7.15 2.55
CA ASP A 46 -28.58 -5.75 2.68
C ASP A 46 -27.86 -4.95 1.61
N GLN A 47 -28.64 -4.28 0.74
CA GLN A 47 -28.06 -3.58 -0.41
C GLN A 47 -27.20 -2.40 0.03
N GLN A 48 -27.59 -1.74 1.09
CA GLN A 48 -26.81 -0.59 1.57
C GLN A 48 -25.47 -1.05 2.12
N LEU A 49 -25.46 -2.10 2.93
CA LEU A 49 -24.22 -2.65 3.48
C LEU A 49 -23.33 -3.20 2.37
N LYS A 50 -23.94 -3.85 1.39
CA LYS A 50 -23.21 -4.35 0.22
C LYS A 50 -22.47 -3.20 -0.46
N GLY A 51 -23.15 -2.07 -0.67
CA GLY A 51 -22.54 -0.89 -1.28
C GLY A 51 -21.38 -0.36 -0.45
N VAL A 52 -21.53 -0.35 0.87
CA VAL A 52 -20.45 0.09 1.76
C VAL A 52 -19.22 -0.81 1.62
N CYS A 53 -19.45 -2.13 1.58
CA CYS A 53 -18.34 -3.07 1.41
C CYS A 53 -17.66 -2.91 0.06
N GLN A 54 -18.42 -2.67 -1.01
CA GLN A 54 -17.87 -2.47 -2.33
C GLN A 54 -16.99 -1.21 -2.38
N LYS A 55 -17.46 -0.13 -1.76
CA LYS A 55 -16.69 1.11 -1.69
C LYS A 55 -15.43 0.94 -0.87
N ALA A 56 -15.53 0.21 0.25
CA ALA A 56 -14.36 -0.05 1.08
C ALA A 56 -13.32 -0.86 0.32
N SER A 57 -13.77 -1.84 -0.47
CA SER A 57 -12.86 -2.64 -1.29
C SER A 57 -12.11 -1.74 -2.29
N GLN A 58 -12.83 -0.85 -2.95
CA GLN A 58 -12.22 0.07 -3.91
C GLN A 58 -11.22 1.00 -3.23
N MET A 59 -11.54 1.46 -2.04
CA MET A 59 -10.64 2.32 -1.26
C MET A 59 -9.35 1.59 -0.91
N HIS A 60 -9.45 0.35 -0.46
CA HIS A 60 -8.26 -0.44 -0.13
C HIS A 60 -7.44 -0.74 -1.37
N GLN A 61 -8.07 -0.97 -2.52
CA GLN A 61 -7.36 -1.15 -3.78
C GLN A 61 -6.58 0.11 -4.14
N LYS A 62 -7.20 1.27 -3.98
CA LYS A 62 -6.52 2.53 -4.24
C LYS A 62 -5.33 2.74 -3.34
N HIS A 63 -5.49 2.41 -2.07
CA HIS A 63 -4.38 2.51 -1.11
C HIS A 63 -3.24 1.60 -1.53
N PHE A 64 -3.56 0.37 -1.92
CA PHE A 64 -2.55 -0.56 -2.41
C PHE A 64 -1.82 0.03 -3.62
N ASP A 65 -2.56 0.55 -4.59
CA ASP A 65 -1.96 1.12 -5.80
C ASP A 65 -1.02 2.28 -5.47
N THR A 66 -1.42 3.11 -4.52
CA THR A 66 -0.59 4.24 -4.08
C THR A 66 0.72 3.74 -3.48
N LEU A 67 0.64 2.73 -2.61
CA LEU A 67 1.82 2.14 -1.98
C LEU A 67 2.71 1.45 -3.02
N TYR A 68 2.11 0.76 -3.95
CA TYR A 68 2.83 0.07 -5.01
C TYR A 68 3.60 1.06 -5.90
N ASN A 69 2.94 2.15 -6.26
CA ASN A 69 3.58 3.19 -7.06
C ASN A 69 4.73 3.85 -6.31
N TYR A 70 4.55 4.06 -5.02
CA TYR A 70 5.62 4.59 -4.18
C TYR A 70 6.81 3.62 -4.16
N LEU A 71 6.55 2.34 -3.97
CA LEU A 71 7.59 1.31 -4.00
C LEU A 71 8.35 1.37 -5.32
N ASN A 72 7.64 1.39 -6.42
CA ASN A 72 8.26 1.37 -7.75
C ASN A 72 9.13 2.59 -7.99
N SER A 73 8.72 3.74 -7.50
CA SER A 73 9.47 4.98 -7.74
C SER A 73 10.64 5.16 -6.78
N HIS A 74 10.68 4.39 -5.68
CA HIS A 74 11.68 4.60 -4.63
C HIS A 74 12.56 3.40 -4.34
N ASN A 75 12.35 2.29 -5.04
CA ASN A 75 13.11 1.08 -4.76
C ASN A 75 13.75 0.50 -6.01
N LYS A 76 14.05 1.34 -6.97
CA LYS A 76 14.72 0.91 -8.18
C LYS A 76 16.22 1.18 -8.06
N PRO A 77 17.06 0.26 -8.52
CA PRO A 77 18.49 0.56 -8.60
C PRO A 77 18.70 1.72 -9.54
N MET A 78 19.71 2.43 -9.23
CA MET A 78 20.03 3.51 -10.13
C MET A 78 20.50 2.98 -11.44
N GLN A 79 20.19 3.06 -12.33
CA GLN A 79 20.49 2.44 -13.46
C GLN A 79 20.16 2.84 -14.61
N MET A 80 20.05 2.61 -13.94
CA MET A 80 19.76 2.34 -14.62
C MET A 80 19.52 2.71 -15.38
N GLN A 81 19.67 3.09 -15.17
CA GLN A 81 19.55 3.51 -15.64
C GLN A 81 19.78 3.75 -16.13
#